data_64ade1bf854c779d17b80f12e742a0b5
#
_entry.id   64ade1bf854c779d17b80f12e742a0b5
#
_cell.length_a   1.000
_cell.length_b   1.000
_cell.length_c   1.000
_cell.angle_alpha   90.00
_cell.angle_beta   90.00
_cell.angle_gamma   90.00
#
_symmetry.space_group_name_H-M   'P 1'
#
loop_
_entity.id
_entity.type
_entity.pdbx_description
1 polymer ?
#
loop_
_entity_poly.entity_id
_entity_poly.type
_entity_poly.pdbx_seq_one_letter_code
_entity_poly.pdbx_strand_id
1 'polypeptide(L)'
;MAETHPVDVHPPYLYPDYKSTRLRAPAQPLVRVAPSPLETAGPVFPKRFVGESEADLTTWGTSAPLGEKMVLVGRLLDEDGRPVPRALIEVWQANASGKYPHPVDDHDAPLDPNFLGKGQVLTDDEGRYRVVTVKPGAYPWQNHPFGWRPAHIHFSLFGNSYAQRLITQMFFPGDPLLAIDPIFQSVPEAGRKLLIADLDLEQGIECVALGYRWDLVVRGPRATPMGV
;
A
#
# COMPACT_ATOMS: atom_id res chain seq x y z
N MET A 1 -34.87 10.34 11.74
CA MET A 1 -34.06 9.12 11.47
C MET A 1 -32.62 9.59 11.54
N ALA A 2 -31.81 9.07 12.45
CA ALA A 2 -30.39 9.41 12.51
C ALA A 2 -29.75 8.86 11.23
N GLU A 3 -29.16 9.73 10.42
CA GLU A 3 -28.29 9.31 9.33
C GLU A 3 -27.19 8.47 9.95
N THR A 4 -27.19 7.17 9.66
CA THR A 4 -26.04 6.32 9.96
C THR A 4 -24.90 6.79 9.08
N HIS A 5 -23.99 7.58 9.65
CA HIS A 5 -22.74 7.90 8.98
C HIS A 5 -22.07 6.58 8.59
N PRO A 6 -21.57 6.47 7.36
CA PRO A 6 -20.79 5.29 6.97
C PRO A 6 -19.65 5.10 7.99
N VAL A 7 -19.40 3.86 8.39
CA VAL A 7 -18.30 3.52 9.30
C VAL A 7 -17.03 4.10 8.69
N ASP A 8 -16.44 5.08 9.37
CA ASP A 8 -15.19 5.67 8.90
C ASP A 8 -14.08 4.64 9.08
N VAL A 9 -13.54 4.15 7.99
CA VAL A 9 -12.44 3.17 7.97
C VAL A 9 -11.07 3.85 7.95
N HIS A 10 -11.03 5.18 7.76
CA HIS A 10 -9.79 5.93 7.67
C HIS A 10 -9.24 6.28 9.05
N PRO A 11 -7.91 6.34 9.22
CA PRO A 11 -7.29 6.80 10.45
C PRO A 11 -7.56 8.28 10.69
N PRO A 12 -7.62 8.73 11.97
CA PRO A 12 -7.73 10.14 12.29
C PRO A 12 -6.46 10.89 11.85
N TYR A 13 -6.62 12.17 11.48
CA TYR A 13 -5.47 13.03 11.12
C TYR A 13 -4.46 13.19 12.27
N LEU A 14 -4.92 13.17 13.51
CA LEU A 14 -4.09 13.20 14.70
C LEU A 14 -4.20 11.88 15.45
N TYR A 15 -3.08 11.16 15.53
CA TYR A 15 -2.94 9.95 16.34
C TYR A 15 -1.67 10.09 17.18
N PRO A 16 -1.76 10.40 18.49
CA PRO A 16 -0.62 10.80 19.31
C PRO A 16 0.55 9.80 19.38
N ASP A 17 0.26 8.50 19.31
CA ASP A 17 1.27 7.44 19.32
C ASP A 17 2.11 7.40 18.03
N TYR A 18 1.55 7.93 16.94
CA TYR A 18 2.29 8.21 15.71
C TYR A 18 2.75 9.68 15.74
N LYS A 19 3.98 9.91 16.19
CA LYS A 19 4.51 11.26 16.48
C LYS A 19 4.39 12.24 15.31
N SER A 20 4.61 11.79 14.07
CA SER A 20 4.55 12.65 12.89
C SER A 20 3.17 13.27 12.66
N THR A 21 2.09 12.66 13.14
CA THR A 21 0.74 13.21 12.97
C THR A 21 0.56 14.54 13.67
N ARG A 22 1.31 14.81 14.75
CA ARG A 22 1.27 16.07 15.49
C ARG A 22 1.70 17.26 14.65
N LEU A 23 2.60 17.05 13.68
CA LEU A 23 3.14 18.11 12.84
C LEU A 23 2.30 18.37 11.58
N ARG A 24 1.49 17.40 11.16
CA ARG A 24 0.75 17.45 9.89
C ARG A 24 -0.78 17.44 10.06
N ALA A 25 -1.28 17.15 11.27
CA ALA A 25 -2.71 17.20 11.53
C ALA A 25 -3.25 18.63 11.32
N PRO A 26 -4.44 18.76 10.70
CA PRO A 26 -5.08 20.07 10.53
C PRO A 26 -5.28 20.76 11.88
N ALA A 27 -4.88 22.03 11.97
CA ALA A 27 -5.08 22.85 13.16
C ALA A 27 -6.49 23.47 13.22
N GLN A 28 -7.22 23.48 12.09
CA GLN A 28 -8.57 24.00 11.95
C GLN A 28 -9.53 22.87 11.52
N PRO A 29 -10.82 22.97 11.85
CA PRO A 29 -11.82 22.03 11.36
C PRO A 29 -11.79 21.94 9.82
N LEU A 30 -11.92 20.72 9.31
CA LEU A 30 -12.00 20.50 7.88
C LEU A 30 -13.32 21.07 7.31
N VAL A 31 -13.23 21.71 6.17
CA VAL A 31 -14.38 22.18 5.40
C VAL A 31 -14.62 21.20 4.25
N ARG A 32 -15.84 20.64 4.20
CA ARG A 32 -16.23 19.77 3.08
C ARG A 32 -16.49 20.64 1.84
N VAL A 33 -15.75 20.38 0.78
CA VAL A 33 -15.93 21.02 -0.52
C VAL A 33 -16.56 20.00 -1.47
N ALA A 34 -17.62 20.38 -2.18
CA ALA A 34 -18.19 19.53 -3.22
C ALA A 34 -17.19 19.38 -4.37
N PRO A 35 -16.99 18.16 -4.91
CA PRO A 35 -16.09 17.96 -6.04
C PRO A 35 -16.60 18.71 -7.28
N SER A 36 -15.69 19.37 -7.97
CA SER A 36 -15.94 19.99 -9.27
C SER A 36 -15.74 18.98 -10.41
N PRO A 37 -16.13 19.29 -11.65
CA PRO A 37 -15.82 18.48 -12.80
C PRO A 37 -14.32 18.20 -12.99
N LEU A 38 -13.45 19.10 -12.49
CA LEU A 38 -12.00 18.91 -12.58
C LEU A 38 -11.50 17.79 -11.67
N GLU A 39 -12.06 17.63 -10.48
CA GLU A 39 -11.71 16.53 -9.57
C GLU A 39 -12.28 15.19 -10.04
N THR A 40 -13.35 15.20 -10.83
CA THR A 40 -13.95 14.00 -11.41
C THR A 40 -13.35 13.61 -12.77
N ALA A 41 -12.60 14.52 -13.41
CA ALA A 41 -11.79 14.24 -14.60
C ALA A 41 -10.34 14.09 -14.17
N GLY A 42 -9.74 12.91 -14.40
CA GLY A 42 -8.39 12.63 -13.94
C GLY A 42 -7.43 12.26 -15.07
N PRO A 43 -6.17 12.03 -14.74
CA PRO A 43 -5.17 11.65 -15.70
C PRO A 43 -5.47 10.26 -16.27
N VAL A 44 -5.24 10.10 -17.58
CA VAL A 44 -5.24 8.80 -18.24
C VAL A 44 -3.78 8.39 -18.43
N PHE A 45 -3.41 7.27 -17.84
CA PHE A 45 -2.06 6.72 -17.99
C PHE A 45 -2.02 5.77 -19.19
N PRO A 46 -1.35 6.12 -20.30
CA PRO A 46 -1.21 5.21 -21.42
C PRO A 46 -0.20 4.10 -21.08
N LYS A 47 -0.45 2.89 -21.59
CA LYS A 47 0.41 1.70 -21.36
C LYS A 47 1.90 1.93 -21.65
N ARG A 48 2.24 2.84 -22.55
CA ARG A 48 3.64 3.16 -22.90
C ARG A 48 4.46 3.81 -21.77
N PHE A 49 3.81 4.31 -20.70
CA PHE A 49 4.50 4.89 -19.55
C PHE A 49 4.89 3.87 -18.49
N VAL A 50 4.34 2.66 -18.56
CA VAL A 50 4.62 1.59 -17.60
C VAL A 50 5.08 0.38 -18.40
N GLY A 51 6.33 0.01 -18.23
CA GLY A 51 6.89 -1.21 -18.83
C GLY A 51 6.38 -2.46 -18.12
N GLU A 52 6.22 -3.56 -18.85
CA GLU A 52 5.81 -4.84 -18.26
C GLU A 52 6.76 -5.34 -17.17
N SER A 53 8.06 -5.04 -17.30
CA SER A 53 9.07 -5.41 -16.31
C SER A 53 9.02 -4.60 -15.03
N GLU A 54 8.36 -3.45 -15.00
CA GLU A 54 8.31 -2.57 -13.83
C GLU A 54 7.42 -3.12 -12.71
N ALA A 55 6.58 -4.10 -13.01
CA ALA A 55 5.78 -4.87 -12.05
C ALA A 55 6.55 -6.04 -11.42
N ASP A 56 7.73 -6.40 -11.94
CA ASP A 56 8.62 -7.40 -11.37
C ASP A 56 9.85 -6.74 -10.74
N LEU A 57 9.77 -6.49 -9.43
CA LEU A 57 10.83 -5.84 -8.67
C LEU A 57 12.07 -6.74 -8.49
N THR A 58 11.97 -8.02 -8.87
CA THR A 58 13.09 -8.98 -8.76
C THR A 58 14.04 -8.95 -9.95
N THR A 59 13.76 -8.12 -10.95
CA THR A 59 14.56 -8.04 -12.21
C THR A 59 15.46 -6.80 -12.28
N TRP A 60 15.59 -6.03 -11.20
CA TRP A 60 16.39 -4.81 -11.17
C TRP A 60 17.89 -5.05 -11.36
N GLY A 61 18.45 -6.03 -10.65
CA GLY A 61 19.87 -6.33 -10.63
C GLY A 61 20.28 -7.35 -11.68
N THR A 62 21.54 -7.77 -11.61
CA THR A 62 22.12 -8.80 -12.51
C THR A 62 21.90 -10.22 -11.97
N SER A 63 21.45 -10.35 -10.74
CA SER A 63 21.15 -11.62 -10.05
C SER A 63 19.81 -11.52 -9.33
N ALA A 64 19.27 -12.63 -8.89
CA ALA A 64 18.06 -12.66 -8.07
C ALA A 64 18.31 -11.93 -6.75
N PRO A 65 17.35 -11.10 -6.27
CA PRO A 65 17.44 -10.49 -4.96
C PRO A 65 17.34 -11.53 -3.85
N LEU A 66 17.86 -11.18 -2.68
CA LEU A 66 17.78 -11.99 -1.47
C LEU A 66 16.37 -11.94 -0.87
N GLY A 67 15.94 -13.05 -0.28
CA GLY A 67 14.68 -13.13 0.46
C GLY A 67 13.66 -14.09 -0.15
N GLU A 68 12.51 -14.18 0.52
CA GLU A 68 11.39 -15.01 0.08
C GLU A 68 10.68 -14.32 -1.08
N LYS A 69 10.75 -14.94 -2.28
CA LYS A 69 10.05 -14.42 -3.46
C LYS A 69 8.54 -14.56 -3.29
N MET A 70 7.80 -13.55 -3.70
CA MET A 70 6.34 -13.56 -3.64
C MET A 70 5.70 -12.97 -4.89
N VAL A 71 4.48 -13.40 -5.13
CA VAL A 71 3.56 -12.85 -6.13
C VAL A 71 2.39 -12.22 -5.39
N LEU A 72 2.15 -10.96 -5.62
CA LEU A 72 1.00 -10.24 -5.09
C LEU A 72 0.04 -9.94 -6.23
N VAL A 73 -1.20 -10.39 -6.10
CA VAL A 73 -2.29 -10.09 -7.03
C VAL A 73 -3.44 -9.42 -6.31
N GLY A 74 -4.28 -8.72 -7.05
CA GLY A 74 -5.51 -8.15 -6.52
C GLY A 74 -6.27 -7.40 -7.59
N ARG A 75 -7.36 -6.78 -7.17
CA ARG A 75 -8.21 -5.92 -8.00
C ARG A 75 -8.34 -4.55 -7.38
N LEU A 76 -8.36 -3.54 -8.22
CA LEU A 76 -8.74 -2.19 -7.86
C LEU A 76 -10.19 -1.94 -8.23
N LEU A 77 -11.00 -1.61 -7.24
CA LEU A 77 -12.45 -1.45 -7.35
C LEU A 77 -12.88 -0.06 -6.90
N ASP A 78 -14.01 0.40 -7.42
CA ASP A 78 -14.72 1.57 -6.89
C ASP A 78 -15.66 1.19 -5.72
N GLU A 79 -16.41 2.14 -5.19
CA GLU A 79 -17.36 1.96 -4.08
C GLU A 79 -18.52 1.02 -4.39
N ASP A 80 -18.85 0.84 -5.67
CA ASP A 80 -19.91 -0.05 -6.15
C ASP A 80 -19.38 -1.47 -6.48
N GLY A 81 -18.06 -1.69 -6.32
CA GLY A 81 -17.39 -2.95 -6.66
C GLY A 81 -17.10 -3.12 -8.15
N ARG A 82 -17.17 -2.04 -8.94
CA ARG A 82 -16.80 -2.06 -10.35
C ARG A 82 -15.27 -1.94 -10.49
N PRO A 83 -14.67 -2.60 -11.48
CA PRO A 83 -13.25 -2.48 -11.74
C PRO A 83 -12.85 -1.04 -12.12
N VAL A 84 -11.68 -0.62 -11.66
CA VAL A 84 -11.04 0.64 -12.08
C VAL A 84 -9.91 0.29 -13.05
N PRO A 85 -10.17 0.34 -14.37
CA PRO A 85 -9.19 -0.04 -15.37
C PRO A 85 -8.14 1.05 -15.59
N ARG A 86 -6.94 0.65 -16.01
CA ARG A 86 -5.82 1.53 -16.38
C ARG A 86 -5.44 2.53 -15.29
N ALA A 87 -5.68 2.16 -14.04
CA ALA A 87 -5.19 2.91 -12.90
C ALA A 87 -3.70 2.63 -12.70
N LEU A 88 -2.93 3.67 -12.45
CA LEU A 88 -1.52 3.54 -12.10
C LEU A 88 -1.41 3.16 -10.62
N ILE A 89 -0.68 2.08 -10.35
CA ILE A 89 -0.29 1.65 -9.02
C ILE A 89 1.23 1.73 -8.93
N GLU A 90 1.74 2.56 -8.04
CA GLU A 90 3.13 2.60 -7.64
C GLU A 90 3.28 1.81 -6.34
N VAL A 91 4.33 1.01 -6.24
CA VAL A 91 4.67 0.24 -5.05
C VAL A 91 6.08 0.54 -4.60
N TRP A 92 6.32 0.58 -3.28
CA TRP A 92 7.68 0.61 -2.73
C TRP A 92 7.74 -0.07 -1.38
N GLN A 93 8.91 -0.62 -1.06
CA GLN A 93 9.13 -1.42 0.13
C GLN A 93 10.60 -1.47 0.54
N ALA A 94 10.87 -1.88 1.78
CA ALA A 94 12.20 -2.30 2.20
C ALA A 94 12.60 -3.61 1.51
N ASN A 95 13.89 -3.92 1.47
CA ASN A 95 14.37 -5.25 1.09
C ASN A 95 14.05 -6.31 2.16
N ALA A 96 14.44 -7.55 1.95
CA ALA A 96 14.20 -8.64 2.91
C ALA A 96 14.87 -8.43 4.28
N SER A 97 15.90 -7.59 4.37
CA SER A 97 16.57 -7.22 5.63
C SER A 97 15.92 -6.03 6.33
N GLY A 98 14.84 -5.46 5.80
CA GLY A 98 14.21 -4.26 6.35
C GLY A 98 14.96 -2.95 6.03
N LYS A 99 15.76 -2.90 4.94
CA LYS A 99 16.55 -1.74 4.54
C LYS A 99 16.02 -1.10 3.27
N TYR A 100 15.91 0.23 3.28
CA TYR A 100 15.61 1.04 2.09
C TYR A 100 16.89 1.59 1.46
N PRO A 101 16.99 1.68 0.13
CA PRO A 101 18.07 2.39 -0.54
C PRO A 101 17.83 3.91 -0.47
N HIS A 102 17.71 4.45 0.73
CA HIS A 102 17.39 5.85 0.97
C HIS A 102 18.39 6.50 1.94
N PRO A 103 18.92 7.71 1.66
CA PRO A 103 19.95 8.35 2.48
C PRO A 103 19.56 8.60 3.95
N VAL A 104 18.27 8.69 4.25
CA VAL A 104 17.75 8.91 5.62
C VAL A 104 17.56 7.61 6.38
N ASP A 105 17.64 6.46 5.70
CA ASP A 105 17.56 5.16 6.38
C ASP A 105 18.92 4.83 7.01
N ASP A 106 19.01 4.97 8.34
CA ASP A 106 20.20 4.69 9.15
C ASP A 106 20.20 3.29 9.78
N HIS A 107 19.23 2.43 9.40
CA HIS A 107 19.18 1.05 9.88
C HIS A 107 20.46 0.28 9.52
N ASP A 108 21.08 -0.34 10.52
CA ASP A 108 22.27 -1.18 10.33
C ASP A 108 21.89 -2.57 9.79
N ALA A 109 21.43 -2.58 8.54
CA ALA A 109 21.12 -3.78 7.77
C ALA A 109 21.69 -3.63 6.35
N PRO A 110 22.02 -4.76 5.69
CA PRO A 110 22.63 -4.70 4.37
C PRO A 110 21.61 -4.24 3.29
N LEU A 111 22.09 -3.41 2.37
CA LEU A 111 21.40 -3.20 1.10
C LEU A 111 21.58 -4.44 0.21
N ASP A 112 20.53 -4.74 -0.56
CA ASP A 112 20.62 -5.74 -1.61
C ASP A 112 20.89 -5.04 -2.95
N PRO A 113 22.05 -5.24 -3.60
CA PRO A 113 22.39 -4.59 -4.86
C PRO A 113 21.51 -5.03 -6.02
N ASN A 114 20.77 -6.13 -5.87
CA ASN A 114 19.85 -6.67 -6.87
C ASN A 114 18.38 -6.29 -6.62
N PHE A 115 18.10 -5.43 -5.63
CA PHE A 115 16.74 -5.04 -5.27
C PHE A 115 16.60 -3.54 -5.06
N LEU A 116 15.87 -2.87 -5.95
CA LEU A 116 15.57 -1.44 -5.80
C LEU A 116 14.39 -1.17 -4.86
N GLY A 117 13.49 -2.13 -4.71
CA GLY A 117 12.33 -2.04 -3.81
C GLY A 117 11.24 -1.08 -4.28
N LYS A 118 11.17 -0.75 -5.56
CA LYS A 118 10.10 0.08 -6.14
C LYS A 118 9.73 -0.39 -7.54
N GLY A 119 8.46 -0.21 -7.89
CA GLY A 119 7.93 -0.55 -9.21
C GLY A 119 6.57 0.08 -9.43
N GLN A 120 6.02 -0.16 -10.61
CA GLN A 120 4.71 0.33 -11.00
C GLN A 120 3.99 -0.64 -11.92
N VAL A 121 2.66 -0.61 -11.89
CA VAL A 121 1.80 -1.42 -12.72
C VAL A 121 0.53 -0.66 -13.08
N LEU A 122 -0.01 -0.92 -14.28
CA LEU A 122 -1.36 -0.49 -14.65
C LEU A 122 -2.34 -1.64 -14.44
N THR A 123 -3.51 -1.33 -13.88
CA THR A 123 -4.59 -2.30 -13.83
C THR A 123 -5.09 -2.64 -15.25
N ASP A 124 -5.50 -3.90 -15.45
CA ASP A 124 -6.14 -4.34 -16.68
C ASP A 124 -7.61 -3.86 -16.78
N ASP A 125 -8.33 -4.28 -17.82
CA ASP A 125 -9.71 -3.86 -18.05
C ASP A 125 -10.68 -4.41 -16.97
N GLU A 126 -10.29 -5.47 -16.25
CA GLU A 126 -11.01 -6.03 -15.09
C GLU A 126 -10.50 -5.49 -13.75
N GLY A 127 -9.67 -4.44 -13.78
CA GLY A 127 -9.09 -3.81 -12.60
C GLY A 127 -8.01 -4.65 -11.90
N ARG A 128 -7.52 -5.74 -12.52
CA ARG A 128 -6.53 -6.64 -11.90
C ARG A 128 -5.14 -6.06 -12.00
N TYR A 129 -4.34 -6.32 -10.98
CA TYR A 129 -2.91 -6.03 -10.95
C TYR A 129 -2.12 -7.24 -10.46
N ARG A 130 -0.85 -7.30 -10.83
CA ARG A 130 0.09 -8.33 -10.40
C ARG A 130 1.46 -7.71 -10.21
N VAL A 131 2.07 -7.95 -9.05
CA VAL A 131 3.43 -7.52 -8.69
C VAL A 131 4.23 -8.73 -8.26
N VAL A 132 5.46 -8.86 -8.72
CA VAL A 132 6.43 -9.87 -8.27
C VAL A 132 7.49 -9.15 -7.45
N THR A 133 7.78 -9.65 -6.25
CA THR A 133 8.75 -9.02 -5.36
C THR A 133 9.34 -10.03 -4.38
N VAL A 134 10.12 -9.57 -3.42
CA VAL A 134 10.50 -10.33 -2.22
C VAL A 134 9.71 -9.80 -1.03
N LYS A 135 9.41 -10.68 -0.07
CA LYS A 135 8.76 -10.26 1.18
C LYS A 135 9.67 -9.28 1.92
N PRO A 136 9.20 -8.07 2.25
CA PRO A 136 10.01 -7.10 2.98
C PRO A 136 10.28 -7.57 4.41
N GLY A 137 11.42 -7.17 4.96
CA GLY A 137 11.71 -7.31 6.39
C GLY A 137 11.03 -6.21 7.22
N ALA A 138 10.82 -6.52 8.50
CA ALA A 138 10.52 -5.50 9.50
C ALA A 138 11.74 -4.60 9.71
N TYR A 139 11.53 -3.35 10.13
CA TYR A 139 12.63 -2.40 10.33
C TYR A 139 12.41 -1.48 11.53
N PRO A 140 13.51 -0.98 12.16
CA PRO A 140 13.42 -0.02 13.25
C PRO A 140 12.92 1.33 12.74
N TRP A 141 12.12 2.00 13.58
CA TRP A 141 11.55 3.29 13.25
C TRP A 141 11.32 4.12 14.49
N GLN A 142 12.03 5.24 14.61
CA GLN A 142 12.08 6.06 15.83
C GLN A 142 10.80 6.89 16.07
N ASN A 143 9.80 6.80 15.20
CA ASN A 143 8.59 7.61 15.28
C ASN A 143 7.51 7.04 16.23
N HIS A 144 7.84 5.99 16.98
CA HIS A 144 6.99 5.46 18.04
C HIS A 144 7.82 4.80 19.16
N PRO A 145 7.18 4.51 20.33
CA PRO A 145 7.90 4.04 21.52
C PRO A 145 8.64 2.73 21.37
N PHE A 146 8.12 1.79 20.58
CA PHE A 146 8.71 0.46 20.42
C PHE A 146 9.77 0.40 19.32
N GLY A 147 9.82 1.39 18.45
CA GLY A 147 10.89 1.55 17.47
C GLY A 147 10.91 0.52 16.32
N TRP A 148 9.88 -0.31 16.13
CA TRP A 148 9.84 -1.31 15.05
C TRP A 148 8.53 -1.25 14.28
N ARG A 149 8.63 -1.42 12.94
CA ARG A 149 7.51 -1.56 12.05
C ARG A 149 7.38 -2.99 11.51
N PRO A 150 6.16 -3.52 11.35
CA PRO A 150 5.93 -4.80 10.69
C PRO A 150 6.37 -4.77 9.23
N ALA A 151 6.53 -5.94 8.63
CA ALA A 151 6.68 -6.08 7.19
C ALA A 151 5.49 -5.44 6.47
N HIS A 152 5.75 -4.57 5.48
CA HIS A 152 4.69 -3.92 4.71
C HIS A 152 5.17 -3.46 3.33
N ILE A 153 4.22 -3.29 2.43
CA ILE A 153 4.44 -2.72 1.10
C ILE A 153 3.58 -1.46 0.99
N HIS A 154 4.19 -0.36 0.58
CA HIS A 154 3.48 0.88 0.29
C HIS A 154 2.83 0.84 -1.08
N PHE A 155 1.65 1.42 -1.17
CA PHE A 155 0.90 1.58 -2.40
C PHE A 155 0.49 3.04 -2.59
N SER A 156 0.61 3.52 -3.81
CA SER A 156 0.18 4.83 -4.26
C SER A 156 -0.62 4.64 -5.55
N LEU A 157 -1.91 4.84 -5.45
CA LEU A 157 -2.86 4.55 -6.52
C LEU A 157 -3.34 5.84 -7.16
N PHE A 158 -3.37 5.85 -8.48
CA PHE A 158 -3.96 6.90 -9.29
C PHE A 158 -5.05 6.27 -10.16
N GLY A 159 -6.29 6.44 -9.75
CA GLY A 159 -7.43 6.04 -10.57
C GLY A 159 -7.63 6.94 -11.79
N ASN A 160 -8.79 6.83 -12.42
CA ASN A 160 -9.14 7.60 -13.60
C ASN A 160 -9.71 9.01 -13.25
N SER A 161 -9.63 9.43 -11.99
CA SER A 161 -9.97 10.77 -11.52
C SER A 161 -9.12 11.17 -10.32
N TYR A 162 -8.96 12.47 -10.07
CA TYR A 162 -8.27 12.97 -8.87
C TYR A 162 -8.96 12.53 -7.57
N ALA A 163 -10.26 12.31 -7.59
CA ALA A 163 -11.01 11.77 -6.46
C ALA A 163 -10.68 10.31 -6.16
N GLN A 164 -10.00 9.62 -7.06
CA GLN A 164 -9.56 8.23 -6.90
C GLN A 164 -8.07 8.15 -6.57
N ARG A 165 -7.61 8.98 -5.65
CA ARG A 165 -6.24 8.96 -5.14
C ARG A 165 -6.22 8.26 -3.80
N LEU A 166 -5.43 7.19 -3.70
CA LEU A 166 -5.22 6.46 -2.45
C LEU A 166 -3.73 6.24 -2.21
N ILE A 167 -3.26 6.57 -1.02
CA ILE A 167 -1.95 6.15 -0.50
C ILE A 167 -2.21 5.27 0.70
N THR A 168 -1.64 4.08 0.71
CA THR A 168 -1.90 3.09 1.76
C THR A 168 -0.73 2.13 1.94
N GLN A 169 -0.86 1.22 2.88
CA GLN A 169 0.12 0.18 3.15
C GLN A 169 -0.58 -1.17 3.24
N MET A 170 -0.01 -2.18 2.60
CA MET A 170 -0.41 -3.58 2.73
C MET A 170 0.46 -4.24 3.80
N PHE A 171 -0.17 -5.00 4.68
CA PHE A 171 0.49 -5.79 5.71
C PHE A 171 0.30 -7.29 5.48
N PHE A 172 1.14 -8.09 6.13
CA PHE A 172 1.10 -9.55 6.02
C PHE A 172 0.31 -10.18 7.15
N PRO A 173 -0.40 -11.30 6.90
CA PRO A 173 -1.17 -11.99 7.92
C PRO A 173 -0.25 -12.58 9.01
N GLY A 174 -0.68 -12.49 10.27
CA GLY A 174 0.02 -13.10 11.40
C GLY A 174 1.28 -12.38 11.88
N ASP A 175 1.61 -11.20 11.35
CA ASP A 175 2.76 -10.43 11.84
C ASP A 175 2.48 -9.90 13.27
N PRO A 176 3.25 -10.31 14.29
CA PRO A 176 3.01 -9.91 15.68
C PRO A 176 3.23 -8.41 15.91
N LEU A 177 4.01 -7.73 15.07
CA LEU A 177 4.26 -6.28 15.19
C LEU A 177 3.03 -5.44 14.84
N LEU A 178 2.02 -5.99 14.17
CA LEU A 178 0.76 -5.29 13.91
C LEU A 178 0.09 -4.80 15.20
N ALA A 179 0.23 -5.55 16.30
CA ALA A 179 -0.36 -5.19 17.58
C ALA A 179 0.22 -3.90 18.19
N ILE A 180 1.42 -3.52 17.80
CA ILE A 180 2.15 -2.38 18.36
C ILE A 180 2.50 -1.29 17.33
N ASP A 181 2.24 -1.52 16.04
CA ASP A 181 2.52 -0.52 14.99
C ASP A 181 1.50 0.63 15.05
N PRO A 182 1.91 1.87 15.37
CA PRO A 182 0.97 2.97 15.56
C PRO A 182 0.27 3.39 14.26
N ILE A 183 0.84 3.12 13.09
CA ILE A 183 0.16 3.38 11.80
C ILE A 183 -0.99 2.41 11.62
N PHE A 184 -0.74 1.11 11.78
CA PHE A 184 -1.80 0.10 11.71
C PHE A 184 -2.86 0.31 12.80
N GLN A 185 -2.43 0.60 14.04
CA GLN A 185 -3.33 0.81 15.18
C GLN A 185 -4.13 2.11 15.09
N SER A 186 -3.66 3.12 14.33
CA SER A 186 -4.44 4.35 14.08
C SER A 186 -5.70 4.10 13.24
N VAL A 187 -5.70 3.03 12.44
CA VAL A 187 -6.85 2.65 11.63
C VAL A 187 -7.94 2.05 12.53
N PRO A 188 -9.21 2.48 12.41
CA PRO A 188 -10.33 1.87 13.11
C PRO A 188 -10.39 0.35 12.90
N GLU A 189 -10.80 -0.40 13.90
CA GLU A 189 -10.80 -1.87 13.88
C GLU A 189 -11.49 -2.44 12.62
N ALA A 190 -12.61 -1.84 12.22
CA ALA A 190 -13.34 -2.23 11.00
C ALA A 190 -12.50 -2.10 9.71
N GLY A 191 -11.54 -1.18 9.69
CA GLY A 191 -10.65 -0.94 8.55
C GLY A 191 -9.39 -1.80 8.56
N ARG A 192 -8.91 -2.24 9.73
CA ARG A 192 -7.61 -2.93 9.86
C ARG A 192 -7.50 -4.19 9.01
N LYS A 193 -8.57 -4.99 8.96
CA LYS A 193 -8.61 -6.21 8.13
C LYS A 193 -8.48 -5.92 6.64
N LEU A 194 -8.87 -4.73 6.19
CA LEU A 194 -8.76 -4.32 4.79
C LEU A 194 -7.33 -3.96 4.39
N LEU A 195 -6.41 -3.87 5.35
CA LEU A 195 -4.98 -3.61 5.12
C LEU A 195 -4.13 -4.88 5.11
N ILE A 196 -4.70 -6.04 5.44
CA ILE A 196 -3.97 -7.31 5.53
C ILE A 196 -4.26 -8.12 4.26
N ALA A 197 -3.19 -8.55 3.58
CA ALA A 197 -3.32 -9.45 2.43
C ALA A 197 -3.65 -10.87 2.89
N ASP A 198 -4.36 -11.60 2.06
CA ASP A 198 -4.61 -13.03 2.25
C ASP A 198 -3.48 -13.84 1.61
N LEU A 199 -3.02 -14.91 2.30
CA LEU A 199 -2.14 -15.91 1.70
C LEU A 199 -2.98 -16.73 0.70
N ASP A 200 -2.58 -16.69 -0.57
CA ASP A 200 -3.26 -17.37 -1.67
C ASP A 200 -2.23 -18.15 -2.50
N LEU A 201 -2.00 -19.41 -2.12
CA LEU A 201 -0.96 -20.24 -2.72
C LEU A 201 -1.20 -20.53 -4.20
N GLU A 202 -2.46 -20.44 -4.68
CA GLU A 202 -2.79 -20.63 -6.09
C GLU A 202 -2.22 -19.52 -6.99
N GLN A 203 -1.95 -18.34 -6.41
CA GLN A 203 -1.33 -17.22 -7.12
C GLN A 203 0.20 -17.25 -7.09
N GLY A 204 0.75 -18.17 -6.33
CA GLY A 204 2.19 -18.38 -6.23
C GLY A 204 2.81 -19.07 -7.45
N ILE A 205 4.08 -19.34 -7.35
CA ILE A 205 4.84 -20.18 -8.29
C ILE A 205 5.37 -21.35 -7.50
N GLU A 206 4.96 -22.55 -7.88
CA GLU A 206 5.31 -23.77 -7.17
C GLU A 206 6.82 -23.87 -6.92
N CYS A 207 7.20 -24.12 -5.66
CA CYS A 207 8.57 -24.21 -5.18
C CYS A 207 9.45 -22.95 -5.39
N VAL A 208 8.86 -21.81 -5.82
CA VAL A 208 9.62 -20.59 -6.15
C VAL A 208 9.12 -19.37 -5.43
N ALA A 209 7.80 -19.13 -5.38
CA ALA A 209 7.24 -17.90 -4.81
C ALA A 209 5.89 -18.15 -4.12
N LEU A 210 5.70 -17.58 -2.92
CA LEU A 210 4.39 -17.57 -2.27
C LEU A 210 3.45 -16.59 -2.96
N GLY A 211 2.17 -16.96 -3.02
CA GLY A 211 1.11 -16.10 -3.55
C GLY A 211 0.38 -15.35 -2.44
N TYR A 212 0.07 -14.10 -2.67
CA TYR A 212 -0.77 -13.26 -1.83
C TYR A 212 -1.83 -12.56 -2.67
N ARG A 213 -3.00 -12.35 -2.06
CA ARG A 213 -4.10 -11.60 -2.69
C ARG A 213 -4.46 -10.41 -1.82
N TRP A 214 -4.62 -9.25 -2.45
CA TRP A 214 -5.08 -8.05 -1.77
C TRP A 214 -5.90 -7.16 -2.71
N ASP A 215 -7.21 -7.10 -2.49
CA ASP A 215 -8.10 -6.22 -3.24
C ASP A 215 -8.15 -4.82 -2.61
N LEU A 216 -8.23 -3.80 -3.45
CA LEU A 216 -8.23 -2.40 -3.09
C LEU A 216 -9.54 -1.74 -3.50
N VAL A 217 -10.11 -0.93 -2.62
CA VAL A 217 -11.29 -0.12 -2.90
C VAL A 217 -10.94 1.35 -2.71
N VAL A 218 -11.08 2.17 -3.75
CA VAL A 218 -10.56 3.55 -3.76
C VAL A 218 -11.34 4.52 -2.89
N ARG A 219 -12.62 4.25 -2.62
CA ARG A 219 -13.50 5.13 -1.83
C ARG A 219 -14.77 4.41 -1.33
N GLY A 220 -15.56 5.12 -0.51
CA GLY A 220 -16.83 4.62 0.01
C GLY A 220 -16.70 3.92 1.36
N PRO A 221 -17.80 3.36 1.91
CA PRO A 221 -17.81 2.79 3.26
C PRO A 221 -16.99 1.51 3.42
N ARG A 222 -16.55 0.92 2.31
CA ARG A 222 -15.64 -0.24 2.27
C ARG A 222 -14.29 0.12 1.68
N ALA A 223 -13.95 1.41 1.66
CA ALA A 223 -12.66 1.86 1.12
C ALA A 223 -11.51 1.21 1.87
N THR A 224 -10.45 0.90 1.13
CA THR A 224 -9.16 0.56 1.75
C THR A 224 -8.70 1.78 2.56
N PRO A 225 -8.34 1.63 3.84
CA PRO A 225 -7.91 2.74 4.67
C PRO A 225 -6.73 3.48 4.04
N MET A 226 -6.79 4.80 4.09
CA MET A 226 -5.67 5.63 3.66
C MET A 226 -4.51 5.50 4.66
N GLY A 227 -3.29 5.38 4.16
CA GLY A 227 -2.10 5.50 4.99
C GLY A 227 -1.96 6.95 5.51
N VAL A 228 -1.50 7.10 6.73
CA VAL A 228 -1.32 8.41 7.38
C VAL A 228 0.12 8.88 7.23
#